data_43bf79a726bd04eda735d58768854ab4
#
_entry.id   43bf79a726bd04eda735d58768854ab4
#
_cell.length_a   1.000
_cell.length_b   1.000
_cell.length_c   1.000
_cell.angle_alpha   90.00
_cell.angle_beta   90.00
_cell.angle_gamma   90.00
#
_symmetry.space_group_name_H-M   'P 1'
#
loop_
_entity.id
_entity.type
_entity.pdbx_description
1 polymer ?
#
loop_
_entity_poly.entity_id
_entity_poly.type
_entity_poly.pdbx_seq_one_letter_code
_entity_poly.pdbx_strand_id
1 'polypeptide(L)'
;MPSTVKKQPRNAAAKKSAKSSVVPDMLDANVSVETNAQLIARRDLAVPRGVASTAPIYAKYAENAELWDVEGNRYIDFVGSIGVLNTGHRHPKVIAAAKAQEDQYTHTSFQVVPYGPYIDLAEKLNALAPGDTPKKTLLVTTGAEAVENAVKIARAATGRPGVIAFTGGYHGRTLLTLGMTGKISPYKKDVGPFPSDIFRAPFPSPRDGITVEDAITGLKNLFLTDAQPERVAAIIIEPVLGEGGYTPVPFEMMHQLREICDKHGIMLIADEVQAGFGRTGKWFAIEHSGVVPDLITVAKSMAGGYPLAGVIG
;
A
#
# COMPACT_ATOMS: atom_id res chain seq x y z
N MET A 1 26.28 -69.66 -9.60
CA MET A 1 24.83 -69.81 -9.30
C MET A 1 24.33 -68.46 -8.87
N PRO A 2 23.46 -67.79 -9.65
CA PRO A 2 22.90 -66.48 -9.26
C PRO A 2 21.59 -66.63 -8.49
N SER A 3 21.48 -65.93 -7.37
CA SER A 3 20.28 -65.85 -6.55
C SER A 3 19.25 -64.89 -7.11
N THR A 4 18.07 -65.44 -7.36
CA THR A 4 16.91 -64.73 -7.85
C THR A 4 16.25 -63.87 -6.75
N VAL A 5 16.24 -62.54 -6.92
CA VAL A 5 15.46 -61.61 -6.07
C VAL A 5 14.06 -61.48 -6.66
N LYS A 6 13.04 -61.95 -5.94
CA LYS A 6 11.64 -61.79 -6.26
C LYS A 6 11.21 -60.33 -6.04
N LYS A 7 10.72 -59.65 -7.10
CA LYS A 7 10.03 -58.37 -7.02
C LYS A 7 8.62 -58.56 -6.51
N GLN A 8 8.26 -57.93 -5.40
CA GLN A 8 6.87 -57.76 -4.96
C GLN A 8 6.19 -56.61 -5.72
N PRO A 9 4.93 -56.70 -6.06
CA PRO A 9 4.19 -55.62 -6.71
C PRO A 9 3.80 -54.53 -5.69
N ARG A 10 4.14 -53.29 -5.98
CA ARG A 10 3.67 -52.12 -5.21
C ARG A 10 2.22 -51.82 -5.63
N ASN A 11 1.27 -52.10 -4.74
CA ASN A 11 -0.09 -51.59 -4.82
C ASN A 11 -0.09 -50.09 -4.51
N ALA A 12 -0.20 -49.24 -5.51
CA ALA A 12 -0.46 -47.81 -5.38
C ALA A 12 -1.98 -47.63 -5.27
N ALA A 13 -2.50 -47.64 -4.08
CA ALA A 13 -3.84 -47.13 -3.79
C ALA A 13 -3.80 -45.61 -3.76
N ALA A 14 -4.21 -44.97 -4.88
CA ALA A 14 -4.44 -43.57 -4.93
C ALA A 14 -5.59 -43.18 -3.99
N LYS A 15 -5.28 -42.64 -2.84
CA LYS A 15 -6.27 -41.95 -1.99
C LYS A 15 -6.71 -40.67 -2.72
N LYS A 16 -7.88 -40.73 -3.33
CA LYS A 16 -8.64 -39.54 -3.72
C LYS A 16 -9.01 -38.80 -2.44
N SER A 17 -8.29 -37.72 -2.13
CA SER A 17 -8.71 -36.73 -1.14
C SER A 17 -9.88 -35.96 -1.74
N ALA A 18 -11.10 -36.31 -1.35
CA ALA A 18 -12.26 -35.46 -1.57
C ALA A 18 -12.07 -34.20 -0.73
N LYS A 19 -11.59 -33.11 -1.35
CA LYS A 19 -11.72 -31.77 -0.77
C LYS A 19 -13.21 -31.44 -0.81
N SER A 20 -13.86 -31.55 0.35
CA SER A 20 -15.16 -30.94 0.61
C SER A 20 -15.04 -29.46 0.37
N SER A 21 -15.70 -28.95 -0.67
CA SER A 21 -15.92 -27.54 -0.88
C SER A 21 -16.97 -27.09 0.16
N VAL A 22 -16.52 -26.73 1.35
CA VAL A 22 -17.38 -26.09 2.34
C VAL A 22 -17.59 -24.64 1.88
N VAL A 23 -18.53 -24.44 0.95
CA VAL A 23 -19.25 -23.17 0.87
C VAL A 23 -20.16 -23.15 2.10
N PRO A 24 -19.99 -22.22 3.05
CA PRO A 24 -20.93 -22.13 4.17
C PRO A 24 -22.34 -21.92 3.60
N ASP A 25 -23.28 -22.71 4.07
CA ASP A 25 -24.69 -22.61 3.73
C ASP A 25 -25.28 -21.35 4.37
N MET A 26 -24.89 -20.17 3.82
CA MET A 26 -25.36 -18.85 4.25
C MET A 26 -26.45 -18.32 3.31
N LEU A 27 -27.14 -19.21 2.61
CA LEU A 27 -28.30 -18.86 1.80
C LEU A 27 -29.56 -19.12 2.62
N ASP A 28 -30.13 -18.07 3.22
CA ASP A 28 -31.55 -18.05 3.49
C ASP A 28 -32.26 -18.30 2.15
N ALA A 29 -32.93 -19.43 2.02
CA ALA A 29 -33.54 -19.92 0.78
C ALA A 29 -34.64 -19.01 0.21
N ASN A 30 -34.94 -17.87 0.87
CA ASN A 30 -36.00 -16.93 0.51
C ASN A 30 -35.49 -15.53 0.05
N VAL A 31 -34.19 -15.29 -0.03
CA VAL A 31 -33.67 -14.05 -0.58
C VAL A 31 -33.35 -14.28 -2.05
N SER A 32 -34.02 -13.58 -2.96
CA SER A 32 -33.68 -13.59 -4.39
C SER A 32 -32.20 -13.16 -4.55
N VAL A 33 -31.36 -14.10 -4.98
CA VAL A 33 -29.93 -13.79 -5.21
C VAL A 33 -29.83 -12.87 -6.41
N GLU A 34 -29.42 -11.61 -6.17
CA GLU A 34 -29.16 -10.68 -7.26
C GLU A 34 -27.99 -11.17 -8.12
N THR A 35 -28.12 -11.01 -9.43
CA THR A 35 -27.06 -11.33 -10.38
C THR A 35 -26.02 -10.21 -10.47
N ASN A 36 -24.83 -10.52 -11.00
CA ASN A 36 -23.82 -9.51 -11.30
C ASN A 36 -24.38 -8.39 -12.20
N ALA A 37 -25.18 -8.72 -13.20
CA ALA A 37 -25.82 -7.76 -14.10
C ALA A 37 -26.81 -6.80 -13.37
N GLN A 38 -27.59 -7.32 -12.43
CA GLN A 38 -28.49 -6.50 -11.61
C GLN A 38 -27.71 -5.55 -10.70
N LEU A 39 -26.64 -6.01 -10.09
CA LEU A 39 -25.76 -5.17 -9.26
C LEU A 39 -25.02 -4.11 -10.07
N ILE A 40 -24.60 -4.41 -11.31
CA ILE A 40 -24.05 -3.39 -12.24
C ILE A 40 -25.10 -2.29 -12.49
N ALA A 41 -26.32 -2.65 -12.85
CA ALA A 41 -27.37 -1.67 -13.11
C ALA A 41 -27.70 -0.79 -11.89
N ARG A 42 -27.76 -1.38 -10.69
CA ARG A 42 -27.94 -0.62 -9.42
C ARG A 42 -26.77 0.30 -9.12
N ARG A 43 -25.54 -0.19 -9.33
CA ARG A 43 -24.31 0.60 -9.15
C ARG A 43 -24.32 1.84 -10.06
N ASP A 44 -24.69 1.66 -11.32
CA ASP A 44 -24.66 2.76 -12.29
C ASP A 44 -25.64 3.89 -11.95
N LEU A 45 -26.69 3.58 -11.17
CA LEU A 45 -27.62 4.56 -10.64
C LEU A 45 -27.15 5.21 -9.32
N ALA A 46 -26.44 4.46 -8.47
CA ALA A 46 -26.16 4.86 -7.09
C ALA A 46 -24.71 5.34 -6.85
N VAL A 47 -23.77 4.92 -7.69
CA VAL A 47 -22.32 5.15 -7.47
C VAL A 47 -21.78 6.05 -8.58
N PRO A 48 -21.04 7.13 -8.24
CA PRO A 48 -20.50 8.03 -9.24
C PRO A 48 -19.45 7.33 -10.12
N ARG A 49 -19.40 7.73 -11.39
CA ARG A 49 -18.48 7.17 -12.41
C ARG A 49 -17.00 7.20 -12.01
N GLY A 50 -16.60 8.14 -11.15
CA GLY A 50 -15.23 8.22 -10.62
C GLY A 50 -14.81 7.03 -9.75
N VAL A 51 -15.76 6.24 -9.24
CA VAL A 51 -15.51 4.96 -8.55
C VAL A 51 -15.56 3.85 -9.61
N ALA A 52 -14.48 3.68 -10.37
CA ALA A 52 -14.40 2.67 -11.41
C ALA A 52 -14.37 1.24 -10.84
N SER A 53 -14.93 0.30 -11.59
CA SER A 53 -14.84 -1.15 -11.34
C SER A 53 -14.17 -1.81 -12.54
N THR A 54 -13.11 -2.57 -12.30
CA THR A 54 -12.34 -3.20 -13.37
C THR A 54 -12.94 -4.54 -13.80
N ALA A 55 -13.53 -5.28 -12.84
CA ALA A 55 -14.14 -6.57 -13.10
C ALA A 55 -15.67 -6.47 -13.05
N PRO A 56 -16.41 -7.11 -13.96
CA PRO A 56 -17.88 -7.08 -14.00
C PRO A 56 -18.50 -8.14 -13.05
N ILE A 57 -17.90 -8.33 -11.88
CA ILE A 57 -18.35 -9.30 -10.87
C ILE A 57 -18.48 -8.62 -9.50
N TYR A 58 -19.36 -9.14 -8.66
CA TYR A 58 -19.59 -8.64 -7.30
C TYR A 58 -19.30 -9.75 -6.29
N ALA A 59 -18.35 -9.50 -5.42
CA ALA A 59 -17.92 -10.44 -4.41
C ALA A 59 -19.05 -10.69 -3.39
N LYS A 60 -19.34 -11.96 -3.13
CA LYS A 60 -20.22 -12.43 -2.06
C LYS A 60 -19.42 -12.97 -0.88
N TYR A 61 -18.36 -13.73 -1.18
CA TYR A 61 -17.52 -14.38 -0.20
C TYR A 61 -16.08 -14.41 -0.69
N ALA A 62 -15.15 -14.36 0.23
CA ALA A 62 -13.73 -14.54 -0.09
C ALA A 62 -13.00 -15.18 1.09
N GLU A 63 -12.03 -16.04 0.83
CA GLU A 63 -11.21 -16.70 1.84
C GLU A 63 -9.81 -17.00 1.27
N ASN A 64 -8.79 -16.67 2.03
CA ASN A 64 -7.39 -16.84 1.63
C ASN A 64 -7.12 -16.18 0.25
N ALA A 65 -6.82 -16.92 -0.81
CA ALA A 65 -6.56 -16.43 -2.16
C ALA A 65 -7.77 -16.64 -3.11
N GLU A 66 -8.93 -16.92 -2.59
CA GLU A 66 -10.11 -17.27 -3.38
C GLU A 66 -11.26 -16.29 -3.11
N LEU A 67 -12.03 -16.01 -4.17
CA LEU A 67 -13.20 -15.15 -4.15
C LEU A 67 -14.36 -15.83 -4.89
N TRP A 68 -15.56 -15.70 -4.36
CA TRP A 68 -16.80 -16.14 -5.01
C TRP A 68 -17.69 -14.94 -5.26
N ASP A 69 -18.22 -14.84 -6.47
CA ASP A 69 -19.21 -13.81 -6.80
C ASP A 69 -20.61 -14.16 -6.31
N VAL A 70 -21.55 -13.24 -6.53
CA VAL A 70 -22.96 -13.43 -6.12
C VAL A 70 -23.66 -14.56 -6.85
N GLU A 71 -23.16 -14.99 -8.00
CA GLU A 71 -23.67 -16.11 -8.80
C GLU A 71 -23.02 -17.45 -8.43
N GLY A 72 -22.04 -17.43 -7.50
CA GLY A 72 -21.35 -18.62 -7.02
C GLY A 72 -20.13 -19.02 -7.85
N ASN A 73 -19.72 -18.23 -8.82
CA ASN A 73 -18.52 -18.48 -9.58
C ASN A 73 -17.28 -18.20 -8.73
N ARG A 74 -16.30 -19.11 -8.79
CA ARG A 74 -15.05 -19.05 -8.03
C ARG A 74 -13.93 -18.46 -8.86
N TYR A 75 -13.15 -17.57 -8.25
CA TYR A 75 -11.99 -16.91 -8.83
C TYR A 75 -10.77 -17.04 -7.93
N ILE A 76 -9.58 -17.06 -8.52
CA ILE A 76 -8.32 -16.89 -7.79
C ILE A 76 -8.02 -15.39 -7.77
N ASP A 77 -7.88 -14.81 -6.59
CA ASP A 77 -7.59 -13.38 -6.43
C ASP A 77 -6.08 -13.10 -6.51
N PHE A 78 -5.62 -12.77 -7.73
CA PHE A 78 -4.25 -12.30 -7.96
C PHE A 78 -4.07 -10.79 -7.68
N VAL A 79 -5.15 -10.05 -7.50
CA VAL A 79 -5.10 -8.60 -7.27
C VAL A 79 -4.86 -8.29 -5.80
N GLY A 80 -5.35 -9.16 -4.90
CA GLY A 80 -5.23 -8.99 -3.46
C GLY A 80 -5.69 -7.60 -2.98
N SER A 81 -6.79 -7.07 -3.55
CA SER A 81 -7.32 -5.73 -3.28
C SER A 81 -6.28 -4.61 -3.55
N ILE A 82 -5.51 -4.74 -4.63
CA ILE A 82 -4.41 -3.82 -5.00
C ILE A 82 -3.32 -3.80 -3.91
N GLY A 83 -2.84 -4.99 -3.53
CA GLY A 83 -1.76 -5.17 -2.56
C GLY A 83 -2.13 -4.93 -1.10
N VAL A 84 -3.39 -5.14 -0.72
CA VAL A 84 -3.86 -5.01 0.67
C VAL A 84 -3.78 -6.33 1.44
N LEU A 85 -4.00 -7.47 0.77
CA LEU A 85 -4.23 -8.75 1.41
C LEU A 85 -3.00 -9.68 1.38
N ASN A 86 -1.87 -9.24 1.93
CA ASN A 86 -0.66 -10.08 2.02
C ASN A 86 -0.87 -11.37 2.82
N THR A 87 -1.84 -11.37 3.74
CA THR A 87 -2.21 -12.54 4.55
C THR A 87 -3.38 -13.33 3.98
N GLY A 88 -3.91 -12.93 2.83
CA GLY A 88 -5.14 -13.45 2.24
C GLY A 88 -6.40 -12.86 2.86
N HIS A 89 -7.54 -13.16 2.22
CA HIS A 89 -8.87 -12.79 2.74
C HIS A 89 -9.15 -13.49 4.06
N ARG A 90 -9.70 -12.73 5.02
CA ARG A 90 -10.23 -13.26 6.30
C ARG A 90 -9.22 -14.11 7.09
N HIS A 91 -7.97 -13.67 7.16
CA HIS A 91 -6.98 -14.41 7.95
C HIS A 91 -7.50 -14.69 9.37
N PRO A 92 -7.52 -15.95 9.86
CA PRO A 92 -8.23 -16.33 11.10
C PRO A 92 -7.82 -15.52 12.32
N LYS A 93 -6.52 -15.23 12.49
CA LYS A 93 -6.01 -14.45 13.62
C LYS A 93 -6.47 -12.98 13.57
N VAL A 94 -6.55 -12.39 12.36
CA VAL A 94 -7.01 -11.01 12.17
C VAL A 94 -8.50 -10.90 12.52
N ILE A 95 -9.32 -11.83 12.00
CA ILE A 95 -10.76 -11.87 12.30
C ILE A 95 -11.01 -12.09 13.79
N ALA A 96 -10.28 -13.00 14.43
CA ALA A 96 -10.43 -13.26 15.85
C ALA A 96 -10.08 -12.03 16.71
N ALA A 97 -8.99 -11.32 16.37
CA ALA A 97 -8.60 -10.11 17.08
C ALA A 97 -9.64 -8.98 16.92
N ALA A 98 -10.17 -8.78 15.70
CA ALA A 98 -11.21 -7.78 15.47
C ALA A 98 -12.48 -8.07 16.29
N LYS A 99 -12.98 -9.31 16.26
CA LYS A 99 -14.15 -9.72 17.06
C LYS A 99 -13.92 -9.55 18.56
N ALA A 100 -12.76 -9.94 19.06
CA ALA A 100 -12.44 -9.78 20.48
C ALA A 100 -12.39 -8.30 20.91
N GLN A 101 -12.00 -7.40 20.00
CA GLN A 101 -12.01 -5.96 20.24
C GLN A 101 -13.44 -5.39 20.20
N GLU A 102 -14.27 -5.84 19.25
CA GLU A 102 -15.67 -5.42 19.14
C GLU A 102 -16.47 -5.76 20.42
N ASP A 103 -16.18 -6.90 21.06
CA ASP A 103 -16.79 -7.32 22.32
C ASP A 103 -16.44 -6.39 23.52
N GLN A 104 -15.42 -5.54 23.40
CA GLN A 104 -14.99 -4.63 24.46
C GLN A 104 -15.52 -3.21 24.22
N TYR A 105 -15.18 -2.60 23.11
CA TYR A 105 -15.63 -1.28 22.67
C TYR A 105 -15.27 -1.06 21.21
N THR A 106 -16.01 -0.18 20.53
CA THR A 106 -15.77 0.15 19.11
C THR A 106 -14.93 1.41 18.95
N HIS A 107 -15.18 2.47 19.73
CA HIS A 107 -14.48 3.74 19.58
C HIS A 107 -14.57 4.60 20.85
N THR A 108 -13.43 5.15 21.31
CA THR A 108 -13.37 6.04 22.47
C THR A 108 -12.76 7.41 22.17
N SER A 109 -12.29 7.63 20.94
CA SER A 109 -11.42 8.74 20.53
C SER A 109 -10.12 8.78 21.34
N PHE A 110 -9.00 8.38 20.76
CA PHE A 110 -7.71 8.30 21.48
C PHE A 110 -7.30 9.59 22.19
N GLN A 111 -7.71 10.75 21.66
CA GLN A 111 -7.46 12.06 22.25
C GLN A 111 -8.31 12.34 23.50
N VAL A 112 -9.42 11.61 23.70
CA VAL A 112 -10.31 11.79 24.84
C VAL A 112 -10.06 10.70 25.89
N VAL A 113 -10.15 9.44 25.48
CA VAL A 113 -9.85 8.28 26.31
C VAL A 113 -8.91 7.36 25.54
N PRO A 114 -7.58 7.42 25.79
CA PRO A 114 -6.62 6.57 25.10
C PRO A 114 -6.80 5.09 25.45
N TYR A 115 -6.28 4.23 24.57
CA TYR A 115 -6.41 2.78 24.71
C TYR A 115 -5.12 2.05 24.32
N GLY A 116 -4.86 0.91 25.00
CA GLY A 116 -3.65 0.11 24.89
C GLY A 116 -3.32 -0.32 23.46
N PRO A 117 -4.24 -0.91 22.68
CA PRO A 117 -3.96 -1.40 21.33
C PRO A 117 -3.33 -0.37 20.38
N TYR A 118 -3.63 0.92 20.53
CA TYR A 118 -2.96 1.97 19.76
C TYR A 118 -1.47 2.07 20.14
N ILE A 119 -1.19 2.05 21.44
CA ILE A 119 0.19 2.16 21.96
C ILE A 119 0.99 0.93 21.52
N ASP A 120 0.45 -0.26 21.71
CA ASP A 120 1.08 -1.53 21.36
C ASP A 120 1.45 -1.57 19.87
N LEU A 121 0.55 -1.11 18.99
CA LEU A 121 0.80 -1.04 17.56
C LEU A 121 1.87 0.01 17.23
N ALA A 122 1.81 1.20 17.83
CA ALA A 122 2.79 2.25 17.63
C ALA A 122 4.20 1.79 18.05
N GLU A 123 4.35 1.16 19.21
CA GLU A 123 5.62 0.59 19.68
C GLU A 123 6.13 -0.50 18.71
N LYS A 124 5.24 -1.36 18.24
CA LYS A 124 5.59 -2.40 17.27
C LYS A 124 6.09 -1.81 15.95
N LEU A 125 5.42 -0.80 15.43
CA LEU A 125 5.80 -0.11 14.19
C LEU A 125 7.13 0.64 14.36
N ASN A 126 7.33 1.33 15.49
CA ASN A 126 8.57 1.99 15.81
C ASN A 126 9.77 1.02 15.85
N ALA A 127 9.57 -0.17 16.42
CA ALA A 127 10.61 -1.21 16.50
C ALA A 127 10.90 -1.89 15.16
N LEU A 128 9.97 -1.89 14.22
CA LEU A 128 10.14 -2.47 12.89
C LEU A 128 10.79 -1.53 11.89
N ALA A 129 10.65 -0.22 12.09
CA ALA A 129 11.17 0.78 11.17
C ALA A 129 12.70 0.83 11.18
N PRO A 130 13.37 1.01 10.01
CA PRO A 130 14.82 1.02 9.92
C PRO A 130 15.47 2.20 10.66
N GLY A 131 16.72 2.01 11.09
CA GLY A 131 17.52 2.99 11.82
C GLY A 131 17.33 2.98 13.33
N ASP A 132 18.36 3.46 14.06
CA ASP A 132 18.44 3.34 15.53
C ASP A 132 17.91 4.54 16.29
N THR A 133 17.43 5.58 15.60
CA THR A 133 16.85 6.77 16.25
C THR A 133 15.50 6.44 16.87
N PRO A 134 15.15 7.02 18.03
CA PRO A 134 13.81 6.90 18.59
C PRO A 134 12.74 7.38 17.60
N LYS A 135 11.69 6.61 17.45
CA LYS A 135 10.60 6.89 16.52
C LYS A 135 9.26 7.03 17.23
N LYS A 136 8.33 7.69 16.57
CA LYS A 136 6.92 7.79 16.98
C LYS A 136 6.01 7.46 15.80
N THR A 137 4.86 6.89 16.11
CA THR A 137 3.86 6.54 15.09
C THR A 137 2.57 7.31 15.30
N LEU A 138 2.12 8.00 14.27
CA LEU A 138 0.78 8.57 14.16
C LEU A 138 -0.09 7.60 13.35
N LEU A 139 -1.21 7.12 13.91
CA LEU A 139 -2.18 6.29 13.20
C LEU A 139 -3.31 7.14 12.63
N VAL A 140 -3.73 6.81 11.41
CA VAL A 140 -4.82 7.42 10.64
C VAL A 140 -5.57 6.33 9.87
N THR A 141 -6.57 6.69 9.06
CA THR A 141 -7.45 5.70 8.44
C THR A 141 -7.00 5.27 7.05
N THR A 142 -6.46 6.20 6.24
CA THR A 142 -6.14 5.94 4.83
C THR A 142 -4.70 6.28 4.48
N GLY A 143 -4.14 5.63 3.44
CA GLY A 143 -2.82 5.95 2.94
C GLY A 143 -2.68 7.41 2.47
N ALA A 144 -3.76 8.00 1.92
CA ALA A 144 -3.75 9.41 1.55
C ALA A 144 -3.60 10.31 2.78
N GLU A 145 -4.29 10.00 3.88
CA GLU A 145 -4.11 10.74 5.16
C GLU A 145 -2.70 10.55 5.73
N ALA A 146 -2.13 9.36 5.62
CA ALA A 146 -0.74 9.13 6.04
C ALA A 146 0.21 10.05 5.26
N VAL A 147 0.10 10.11 3.94
CA VAL A 147 0.92 10.99 3.11
C VAL A 147 0.67 12.47 3.42
N GLU A 148 -0.60 12.91 3.56
CA GLU A 148 -0.95 14.27 3.98
C GLU A 148 -0.27 14.65 5.30
N ASN A 149 -0.30 13.75 6.30
CA ASN A 149 0.32 13.97 7.59
C ASN A 149 1.85 13.92 7.51
N ALA A 150 2.46 13.06 6.71
CA ALA A 150 3.91 13.04 6.51
C ALA A 150 4.40 14.38 5.94
N VAL A 151 3.73 14.91 4.92
CA VAL A 151 4.04 16.24 4.36
C VAL A 151 3.81 17.35 5.39
N LYS A 152 2.72 17.29 6.15
CA LYS A 152 2.44 18.26 7.22
C LYS A 152 3.51 18.23 8.31
N ILE A 153 3.97 17.05 8.74
CA ILE A 153 5.05 16.88 9.71
C ILE A 153 6.36 17.46 9.15
N ALA A 154 6.72 17.12 7.91
CA ALA A 154 7.93 17.64 7.27
C ALA A 154 7.91 19.18 7.16
N ARG A 155 6.78 19.75 6.74
CA ARG A 155 6.61 21.22 6.69
C ARG A 155 6.73 21.86 8.08
N ALA A 156 6.11 21.28 9.09
CA ALA A 156 6.17 21.81 10.44
C ALA A 156 7.59 21.74 11.04
N ALA A 157 8.30 20.64 10.80
CA ALA A 157 9.65 20.43 11.32
C ALA A 157 10.70 21.30 10.63
N THR A 158 10.54 21.57 9.33
CA THR A 158 11.50 22.35 8.55
C THR A 158 11.15 23.82 8.41
N GLY A 159 9.89 24.21 8.61
CA GLY A 159 9.37 25.55 8.31
C GLY A 159 9.28 25.85 6.81
N ARG A 160 9.36 24.83 5.93
CA ARG A 160 9.45 24.97 4.47
C ARG A 160 8.17 24.48 3.78
N PRO A 161 7.73 25.06 2.66
CA PRO A 161 6.49 24.66 1.98
C PRO A 161 6.67 23.57 0.93
N GLY A 162 7.84 23.49 0.28
CA GLY A 162 8.06 22.71 -0.95
C GLY A 162 8.08 21.21 -0.73
N VAL A 163 7.52 20.46 -1.67
CA VAL A 163 7.60 18.98 -1.71
C VAL A 163 7.96 18.55 -3.12
N ILE A 164 8.93 17.66 -3.24
CA ILE A 164 9.31 17.04 -4.51
C ILE A 164 8.80 15.61 -4.52
N ALA A 165 8.04 15.26 -5.55
CA ALA A 165 7.61 13.89 -5.87
C ALA A 165 8.20 13.47 -7.24
N PHE A 166 7.94 12.23 -7.69
CA PHE A 166 8.51 11.71 -8.92
C PHE A 166 7.45 11.38 -9.98
N THR A 167 7.86 11.40 -11.25
CA THR A 167 7.01 10.91 -12.35
C THR A 167 6.65 9.45 -12.12
N GLY A 168 5.44 9.05 -12.45
CA GLY A 168 4.94 7.69 -12.24
C GLY A 168 4.49 7.38 -10.80
N GLY A 169 4.85 8.21 -9.81
CA GLY A 169 4.46 8.02 -8.41
C GLY A 169 2.96 8.16 -8.17
N TYR A 170 2.44 7.43 -7.17
CA TYR A 170 1.04 7.50 -6.73
C TYR A 170 0.97 7.64 -5.21
N HIS A 171 0.45 8.75 -4.73
CA HIS A 171 0.45 9.10 -3.30
C HIS A 171 -0.95 9.27 -2.68
N GLY A 172 -2.00 9.11 -3.47
CA GLY A 172 -3.38 9.23 -3.00
C GLY A 172 -4.26 10.11 -3.90
N ARG A 173 -5.50 10.38 -3.43
CA ARG A 173 -6.53 11.10 -4.18
C ARG A 173 -7.12 12.30 -3.46
N THR A 174 -6.54 12.75 -2.34
CA THR A 174 -6.82 14.08 -1.78
C THR A 174 -6.12 15.15 -2.61
N LEU A 175 -6.48 16.41 -2.50
CA LEU A 175 -5.93 17.47 -3.37
C LEU A 175 -4.39 17.55 -3.31
N LEU A 176 -3.80 17.46 -2.13
CA LEU A 176 -2.33 17.49 -1.97
C LEU A 176 -1.69 16.20 -2.54
N THR A 177 -2.17 15.04 -2.13
CA THR A 177 -1.61 13.75 -2.59
C THR A 177 -1.83 13.55 -4.09
N LEU A 178 -2.97 14.00 -4.62
CA LEU A 178 -3.26 13.99 -6.06
C LEU A 178 -2.33 14.94 -6.82
N GLY A 179 -2.04 16.13 -6.24
CA GLY A 179 -1.03 17.05 -6.76
C GLY A 179 0.34 16.38 -6.91
N MET A 180 0.76 15.57 -5.94
CA MET A 180 2.02 14.82 -5.97
C MET A 180 2.00 13.60 -6.91
N THR A 181 0.83 12.99 -7.17
CA THR A 181 0.70 11.83 -8.07
C THR A 181 1.22 12.15 -9.48
N GLY A 182 2.05 11.26 -10.03
CA GLY A 182 2.81 11.45 -11.27
C GLY A 182 2.06 11.16 -12.58
N LYS A 183 0.75 10.83 -12.53
CA LYS A 183 -0.10 10.53 -13.69
C LYS A 183 -1.29 11.47 -13.79
N ILE A 184 -1.62 11.93 -15.01
CA ILE A 184 -2.85 12.71 -15.25
C ILE A 184 -4.06 11.79 -15.36
N SER A 185 -4.07 10.90 -16.33
CA SER A 185 -5.16 9.93 -16.51
C SER A 185 -4.83 8.63 -15.77
N PRO A 186 -5.80 8.04 -15.04
CA PRO A 186 -7.18 8.48 -14.84
C PRO A 186 -7.38 9.43 -13.64
N TYR A 187 -6.31 9.88 -12.97
CA TYR A 187 -6.41 10.42 -11.61
C TYR A 187 -6.69 11.93 -11.54
N LYS A 188 -5.98 12.76 -12.33
CA LYS A 188 -5.98 14.22 -12.22
C LYS A 188 -6.77 14.95 -13.30
N LYS A 189 -7.25 14.22 -14.30
CA LYS A 189 -7.99 14.82 -15.41
C LYS A 189 -9.22 15.56 -14.88
N ASP A 190 -9.35 16.82 -15.27
CA ASP A 190 -10.48 17.71 -14.95
C ASP A 190 -10.65 17.99 -13.43
N VAL A 191 -9.57 17.79 -12.64
CA VAL A 191 -9.53 18.08 -11.19
C VAL A 191 -8.44 19.12 -10.92
N GLY A 192 -8.75 20.09 -10.09
CA GLY A 192 -7.81 21.15 -9.67
C GLY A 192 -8.57 22.42 -9.28
N PRO A 193 -7.87 23.50 -8.88
CA PRO A 193 -6.42 23.60 -8.76
C PRO A 193 -5.85 22.75 -7.62
N PHE A 194 -4.58 22.32 -7.76
CA PHE A 194 -3.85 21.64 -6.71
C PHE A 194 -3.10 22.62 -5.82
N PRO A 195 -2.74 22.26 -4.58
CA PRO A 195 -1.89 23.07 -3.72
C PRO A 195 -0.57 23.45 -4.42
N SER A 196 -0.07 24.65 -4.15
CA SER A 196 1.24 25.14 -4.62
C SER A 196 2.41 24.40 -3.97
N ASP A 197 3.62 24.71 -4.45
CA ASP A 197 4.89 24.22 -3.92
C ASP A 197 5.02 22.68 -3.99
N ILE A 198 4.44 22.08 -5.03
CA ILE A 198 4.62 20.67 -5.39
C ILE A 198 5.40 20.61 -6.70
N PHE A 199 6.59 20.03 -6.63
CA PHE A 199 7.50 19.89 -7.76
C PHE A 199 7.63 18.43 -8.16
N ARG A 200 8.03 18.16 -9.41
CA ARG A 200 8.11 16.79 -9.91
C ARG A 200 9.41 16.53 -10.62
N ALA A 201 10.22 15.64 -10.04
CA ALA A 201 11.46 15.15 -10.63
C ALA A 201 11.18 13.95 -11.56
N PRO A 202 12.03 13.68 -12.55
CA PRO A 202 11.99 12.45 -13.31
C PRO A 202 12.25 11.22 -12.41
N PHE A 203 11.61 10.10 -12.72
CA PHE A 203 11.92 8.80 -12.11
C PHE A 203 12.76 7.97 -13.09
N PRO A 204 13.80 7.24 -12.64
CA PRO A 204 14.58 6.38 -13.53
C PRO A 204 13.71 5.26 -14.09
N SER A 205 13.65 5.17 -15.41
CA SER A 205 12.82 4.20 -16.11
C SER A 205 13.58 3.66 -17.32
N PRO A 206 14.10 2.43 -17.25
CA PRO A 206 14.75 1.82 -18.42
C PRO A 206 13.84 1.73 -19.64
N ARG A 207 12.53 1.55 -19.41
CA ARG A 207 11.52 1.51 -20.46
C ARG A 207 11.43 2.83 -21.24
N ASP A 208 11.58 3.95 -20.52
CA ASP A 208 11.44 5.29 -21.08
C ASP A 208 12.82 5.93 -21.36
N GLY A 209 13.91 5.16 -21.21
CA GLY A 209 15.27 5.59 -21.45
C GLY A 209 15.82 6.59 -20.44
N ILE A 210 15.21 6.72 -19.26
CA ILE A 210 15.65 7.63 -18.20
C ILE A 210 16.60 6.89 -17.26
N THR A 211 17.85 7.34 -17.21
CA THR A 211 18.88 6.81 -16.30
C THR A 211 18.75 7.38 -14.89
N VAL A 212 19.52 6.85 -13.93
CA VAL A 212 19.65 7.44 -12.59
C VAL A 212 20.29 8.83 -12.67
N GLU A 213 21.29 9.00 -13.53
CA GLU A 213 21.95 10.28 -13.75
C GLU A 213 20.99 11.33 -14.29
N ASP A 214 20.15 10.99 -15.27
CA ASP A 214 19.11 11.87 -15.80
C ASP A 214 18.11 12.28 -14.71
N ALA A 215 17.67 11.33 -13.88
CA ALA A 215 16.72 11.60 -12.81
C ALA A 215 17.30 12.53 -11.74
N ILE A 216 18.53 12.30 -11.32
CA ILE A 216 19.24 13.16 -10.35
C ILE A 216 19.56 14.54 -10.95
N THR A 217 19.95 14.59 -12.22
CA THR A 217 20.14 15.86 -12.93
C THR A 217 18.85 16.65 -13.02
N GLY A 218 17.73 15.99 -13.36
CA GLY A 218 16.41 16.60 -13.36
C GLY A 218 15.99 17.13 -11.98
N LEU A 219 16.28 16.40 -10.90
CA LEU A 219 16.07 16.86 -9.53
C LEU A 219 16.92 18.11 -9.22
N LYS A 220 18.21 18.10 -9.56
CA LYS A 220 19.11 19.26 -9.35
C LYS A 220 18.67 20.47 -10.16
N ASN A 221 18.14 20.27 -11.36
CA ASN A 221 17.59 21.35 -12.18
C ASN A 221 16.37 22.02 -11.52
N LEU A 222 15.50 21.27 -10.83
CA LEU A 222 14.41 21.86 -10.04
C LEU A 222 14.94 22.83 -8.98
N PHE A 223 16.09 22.57 -8.37
CA PHE A 223 16.71 23.48 -7.42
C PHE A 223 17.23 24.78 -8.06
N LEU A 224 17.49 24.76 -9.36
CA LEU A 224 17.96 25.95 -10.10
C LEU A 224 16.80 26.77 -10.69
N THR A 225 15.67 26.13 -11.00
CA THR A 225 14.61 26.75 -11.81
C THR A 225 13.30 26.97 -11.07
N ASP A 226 12.94 26.06 -10.13
CA ASP A 226 11.58 26.01 -9.57
C ASP A 226 11.53 26.24 -8.07
N ALA A 227 12.45 25.65 -7.31
CA ALA A 227 12.45 25.74 -5.85
C ALA A 227 13.86 25.66 -5.27
N GLN A 228 14.31 26.73 -4.62
CA GLN A 228 15.55 26.67 -3.85
C GLN A 228 15.51 25.53 -2.82
N PRO A 229 16.60 24.76 -2.62
CA PRO A 229 16.65 23.65 -1.67
C PRO A 229 16.16 24.04 -0.25
N GLU A 230 16.47 25.27 0.17
CA GLU A 230 16.07 25.83 1.48
C GLU A 230 14.57 26.05 1.61
N ARG A 231 13.80 25.97 0.51
CA ARG A 231 12.34 26.01 0.51
C ARG A 231 11.69 24.63 0.43
N VAL A 232 12.48 23.58 0.22
CA VAL A 232 11.96 22.20 0.11
C VAL A 232 11.92 21.55 1.49
N ALA A 233 10.73 21.17 1.94
CA ALA A 233 10.51 20.45 3.20
C ALA A 233 10.83 18.97 3.05
N ALA A 234 10.40 18.35 1.95
CA ALA A 234 10.52 16.91 1.77
C ALA A 234 10.70 16.51 0.30
N ILE A 235 11.35 15.36 0.14
CA ILE A 235 11.31 14.52 -1.06
C ILE A 235 10.54 13.26 -0.71
N ILE A 236 9.47 12.95 -1.46
CA ILE A 236 8.66 11.73 -1.26
C ILE A 236 8.85 10.78 -2.42
N ILE A 237 9.07 9.50 -2.12
CA ILE A 237 9.28 8.46 -3.12
C ILE A 237 8.71 7.13 -2.65
N GLU A 238 8.07 6.38 -3.56
CA GLU A 238 7.78 4.96 -3.36
C GLU A 238 9.06 4.15 -3.61
N PRO A 239 9.57 3.32 -2.68
CA PRO A 239 10.74 2.46 -2.95
C PRO A 239 10.52 1.48 -4.11
N VAL A 240 9.27 1.13 -4.37
CA VAL A 240 8.81 0.45 -5.58
C VAL A 240 7.56 1.17 -6.06
N LEU A 241 7.60 1.76 -7.26
CA LEU A 241 6.41 2.36 -7.85
C LEU A 241 5.32 1.30 -8.02
N GLY A 242 4.19 1.47 -7.35
CA GLY A 242 3.04 0.59 -7.49
C GLY A 242 2.29 0.86 -8.79
N GLU A 243 1.51 1.93 -8.82
CA GLU A 243 0.70 2.36 -9.98
C GLU A 243 1.57 2.79 -11.17
N GLY A 244 2.84 3.05 -10.95
CA GLY A 244 3.84 3.38 -11.98
C GLY A 244 4.34 2.17 -12.76
N GLY A 245 3.99 0.94 -12.37
CA GLY A 245 4.33 -0.29 -13.11
C GLY A 245 5.27 -1.25 -12.40
N TYR A 246 5.25 -1.27 -11.07
CA TYR A 246 6.07 -2.13 -10.20
C TYR A 246 7.57 -1.96 -10.47
N THR A 247 8.01 -0.72 -10.65
CA THR A 247 9.40 -0.37 -10.94
C THR A 247 10.13 -0.06 -9.63
N PRO A 248 11.13 -0.88 -9.22
CA PRO A 248 11.93 -0.57 -8.05
C PRO A 248 12.85 0.62 -8.31
N VAL A 249 13.06 1.45 -7.29
CA VAL A 249 14.06 2.51 -7.32
C VAL A 249 15.44 1.87 -7.29
N PRO A 250 16.36 2.21 -8.20
CA PRO A 250 17.76 1.77 -8.10
C PRO A 250 18.38 2.21 -6.77
N PHE A 251 19.13 1.34 -6.10
CA PHE A 251 19.71 1.65 -4.78
C PHE A 251 20.67 2.84 -4.84
N GLU A 252 21.39 2.98 -5.94
CA GLU A 252 22.25 4.15 -6.20
C GLU A 252 21.44 5.46 -6.12
N MET A 253 20.25 5.52 -6.71
CA MET A 253 19.40 6.69 -6.61
C MET A 253 18.95 6.94 -5.16
N MET A 254 18.57 5.91 -4.43
CA MET A 254 18.17 6.05 -3.03
C MET A 254 19.29 6.64 -2.16
N HIS A 255 20.53 6.19 -2.36
CA HIS A 255 21.71 6.76 -1.68
C HIS A 255 21.93 8.23 -2.05
N GLN A 256 21.87 8.56 -3.34
CA GLN A 256 22.02 9.96 -3.78
C GLN A 256 20.89 10.87 -3.25
N LEU A 257 19.64 10.36 -3.17
CA LEU A 257 18.54 11.10 -2.56
C LEU A 257 18.79 11.35 -1.06
N ARG A 258 19.31 10.35 -0.33
CA ARG A 258 19.65 10.55 1.09
C ARG A 258 20.76 11.60 1.25
N GLU A 259 21.81 11.55 0.45
CA GLU A 259 22.89 12.55 0.46
C GLU A 259 22.38 13.98 0.15
N ILE A 260 21.50 14.10 -0.82
CA ILE A 260 20.86 15.39 -1.16
C ILE A 260 20.02 15.90 0.01
N CYS A 261 19.23 15.02 0.60
CA CYS A 261 18.38 15.37 1.74
C CYS A 261 19.21 15.82 2.94
N ASP A 262 20.28 15.08 3.28
CA ASP A 262 21.19 15.41 4.38
C ASP A 262 21.89 16.75 4.15
N LYS A 263 22.41 16.95 2.94
CA LYS A 263 23.11 18.18 2.57
C LYS A 263 22.26 19.43 2.73
N HIS A 264 20.98 19.35 2.40
CA HIS A 264 20.08 20.51 2.37
C HIS A 264 19.08 20.56 3.51
N GLY A 265 19.10 19.59 4.44
CA GLY A 265 18.14 19.48 5.55
C GLY A 265 16.70 19.26 5.04
N ILE A 266 16.56 18.46 3.98
CA ILE A 266 15.28 18.04 3.39
C ILE A 266 14.91 16.70 3.99
N MET A 267 13.64 16.50 4.35
CA MET A 267 13.18 15.20 4.85
C MET A 267 12.93 14.21 3.71
N LEU A 268 13.46 13.00 3.83
CA LEU A 268 13.17 11.89 2.93
C LEU A 268 11.96 11.10 3.44
N ILE A 269 10.87 11.09 2.68
CA ILE A 269 9.65 10.32 2.98
C ILE A 269 9.64 9.07 2.08
N ALA A 270 9.70 7.89 2.70
CA ALA A 270 9.45 6.63 2.01
C ALA A 270 7.94 6.32 2.03
N ASP A 271 7.30 6.34 0.86
CA ASP A 271 5.91 5.92 0.74
C ASP A 271 5.83 4.39 0.60
N GLU A 272 5.62 3.73 1.73
CA GLU A 272 5.53 2.27 1.87
C GLU A 272 4.07 1.78 1.91
N VAL A 273 3.12 2.63 1.54
CA VAL A 273 1.70 2.27 1.52
C VAL A 273 1.43 1.01 0.71
N GLN A 274 2.13 0.81 -0.41
CA GLN A 274 1.98 -0.39 -1.22
C GLN A 274 3.15 -1.37 -1.10
N ALA A 275 4.38 -0.87 -0.95
CA ALA A 275 5.59 -1.67 -0.96
C ALA A 275 5.91 -2.32 0.39
N GLY A 276 5.34 -1.83 1.49
CA GLY A 276 5.60 -2.31 2.85
C GLY A 276 4.94 -3.63 3.22
N PHE A 277 5.14 -4.03 4.45
CA PHE A 277 4.54 -5.20 5.10
C PHE A 277 4.76 -6.52 4.37
N GLY A 278 6.01 -6.78 3.99
CA GLY A 278 6.41 -8.05 3.41
C GLY A 278 6.20 -8.18 1.89
N ARG A 279 5.68 -7.14 1.21
CA ARG A 279 5.44 -7.17 -0.24
C ARG A 279 6.71 -7.48 -1.04
N THR A 280 7.87 -7.01 -0.59
CA THR A 280 9.17 -7.20 -1.23
C THR A 280 10.08 -8.19 -0.47
N GLY A 281 9.57 -8.87 0.57
CA GLY A 281 10.31 -9.84 1.38
C GLY A 281 10.99 -9.24 2.61
N LYS A 282 10.90 -7.93 2.83
CA LYS A 282 11.26 -7.25 4.08
C LYS A 282 10.06 -6.52 4.66
N TRP A 283 10.13 -6.06 5.92
CA TRP A 283 9.04 -5.27 6.50
C TRP A 283 8.76 -4.01 5.67
N PHE A 284 9.81 -3.29 5.27
CA PHE A 284 9.73 -2.13 4.40
C PHE A 284 10.66 -2.30 3.20
N ALA A 285 10.21 -1.91 2.01
CA ALA A 285 11.00 -2.05 0.79
C ALA A 285 12.26 -1.18 0.81
N ILE A 286 12.23 -0.04 1.49
CA ILE A 286 13.39 0.85 1.66
C ILE A 286 14.60 0.13 2.30
N GLU A 287 14.36 -0.87 3.15
CA GLU A 287 15.41 -1.65 3.82
C GLU A 287 16.36 -2.37 2.84
N HIS A 288 15.91 -2.65 1.61
CA HIS A 288 16.76 -3.27 0.60
C HIS A 288 17.92 -2.38 0.17
N SER A 289 17.73 -1.06 0.21
CA SER A 289 18.76 -0.08 -0.13
C SER A 289 19.71 0.22 1.02
N GLY A 290 19.36 -0.13 2.26
CA GLY A 290 20.08 0.28 3.46
C GLY A 290 19.91 1.75 3.84
N VAL A 291 19.10 2.52 3.10
CA VAL A 291 18.82 3.93 3.40
C VAL A 291 17.78 4.03 4.52
N VAL A 292 18.03 4.91 5.48
CA VAL A 292 17.08 5.25 6.55
C VAL A 292 16.33 6.52 6.16
N PRO A 293 15.01 6.47 5.94
CA PRO A 293 14.21 7.68 5.68
C PRO A 293 13.89 8.40 6.98
N ASP A 294 13.52 9.69 6.87
CA ASP A 294 13.07 10.46 8.03
C ASP A 294 11.62 10.11 8.41
N LEU A 295 10.77 9.83 7.40
CA LEU A 295 9.38 9.44 7.59
C LEU A 295 9.03 8.25 6.69
N ILE A 296 8.18 7.37 7.19
CA ILE A 296 7.62 6.24 6.45
C ILE A 296 6.09 6.33 6.49
N THR A 297 5.42 6.33 5.35
CA THR A 297 3.96 6.22 5.30
C THR A 297 3.55 4.78 5.08
N VAL A 298 2.54 4.32 5.82
CA VAL A 298 2.09 2.92 5.84
C VAL A 298 0.57 2.82 5.76
N ALA A 299 0.07 1.77 5.11
CA ALA A 299 -1.36 1.44 5.03
C ALA A 299 -1.55 0.01 4.48
N LYS A 300 -2.62 -0.22 3.74
CA LYS A 300 -2.91 -1.45 2.98
C LYS A 300 -2.68 -2.72 3.81
N SER A 301 -1.60 -3.46 3.54
CA SER A 301 -1.32 -4.77 4.18
C SER A 301 -1.10 -4.70 5.69
N MET A 302 -0.90 -3.51 6.26
CA MET A 302 -0.70 -3.33 7.70
C MET A 302 -1.84 -3.92 8.54
N ALA A 303 -3.08 -3.81 8.06
CA ALA A 303 -4.27 -4.20 8.82
C ALA A 303 -5.04 -5.41 8.26
N GLY A 304 -4.46 -6.15 7.28
CA GLY A 304 -5.09 -7.37 6.75
C GLY A 304 -6.49 -7.17 6.15
N GLY A 305 -6.77 -5.98 5.59
CA GLY A 305 -8.03 -5.63 4.94
C GLY A 305 -8.88 -4.58 5.69
N TYR A 306 -8.55 -4.26 6.94
CA TYR A 306 -9.23 -3.19 7.69
C TYR A 306 -8.66 -1.80 7.35
N PRO A 307 -9.48 -0.73 7.45
CA PRO A 307 -9.02 0.64 7.23
C PRO A 307 -8.07 1.07 8.35
N LEU A 308 -6.77 1.13 8.05
CA LEU A 308 -5.75 1.62 8.96
C LEU A 308 -4.53 2.08 8.17
N ALA A 309 -3.95 3.19 8.59
CA ALA A 309 -2.75 3.75 8.00
C ALA A 309 -1.93 4.47 9.07
N GLY A 310 -0.73 4.92 8.74
CA GLY A 310 0.09 5.67 9.70
C GLY A 310 1.31 6.31 9.08
N VAL A 311 1.97 7.12 9.91
CA VAL A 311 3.27 7.73 9.66
C VAL A 311 4.19 7.33 10.80
N ILE A 312 5.38 6.86 10.46
CA ILE A 312 6.46 6.50 11.40
C ILE A 312 7.62 7.44 11.13
N GLY A 313 8.18 8.04 12.20
CA GLY A 313 9.37 8.90 12.09
C GLY A 313 9.79 9.55 13.39
#